data_3b427bbb9f4ea69fbc0f5c18817a5fcc
#
_entry.id   3b427bbb9f4ea69fbc0f5c18817a5fcc
#
_cell.length_a   1.000
_cell.length_b   1.000
_cell.length_c   1.000
_cell.angle_alpha   90.00
_cell.angle_beta   90.00
_cell.angle_gamma   90.00
#
_symmetry.space_group_name_H-M   'P 1'
#
loop_
_entity.id
_entity.type
_entity.pdbx_description
1 polymer ?
#
loop_
_entity_poly.entity_id
_entity_poly.type
_entity_poly.pdbx_seq_one_letter_code
_entity_poly.pdbx_strand_id
1 'polypeptide(L)'
;MKNRLRSMFIAAVLVGTVVAGSFTAPFSVQAAKKDTTSFEDLNQSQIVEAMGPGWNLGNQLESVTDNVPEETNWGNPVITEKLIQSVKAAGFKSIRIPVSYFAKIDDDKDYTIDSKWLDRVQEVVDYCIKNDLYAVINIHGDGYNTIN
;
A
#
# COMPACT_ATOMS: atom_id res chain seq x y z
N MET A 1 7.93 -5.43 76.22
CA MET A 1 9.12 -6.27 76.10
C MET A 1 9.04 -6.89 74.68
N LYS A 2 9.79 -6.36 73.72
CA LYS A 2 9.74 -6.80 72.32
C LYS A 2 11.17 -7.08 71.86
N ASN A 3 11.49 -8.36 71.71
CA ASN A 3 12.78 -8.81 71.14
C ASN A 3 12.72 -8.63 69.60
N ARG A 4 13.68 -7.86 69.11
CA ARG A 4 13.97 -7.80 67.65
C ARG A 4 15.14 -8.72 67.35
N LEU A 5 14.85 -9.82 66.64
CA LEU A 5 15.90 -10.62 66.02
C LEU A 5 16.38 -9.87 64.75
N ARG A 6 17.66 -9.55 64.73
CA ARG A 6 18.39 -9.08 63.54
C ARG A 6 18.93 -10.30 62.79
N SER A 7 18.40 -10.54 61.61
CA SER A 7 18.97 -11.54 60.69
C SER A 7 20.12 -10.92 59.94
N MET A 8 21.34 -11.48 60.14
CA MET A 8 22.52 -11.12 59.36
C MET A 8 22.52 -11.95 58.08
N PHE A 9 22.42 -11.29 56.96
CA PHE A 9 22.69 -11.91 55.65
C PHE A 9 24.20 -11.82 55.36
N ILE A 10 24.82 -12.97 55.26
CA ILE A 10 26.20 -13.13 54.80
C ILE A 10 26.15 -13.13 53.27
N ALA A 11 26.72 -12.09 52.65
CA ALA A 11 26.89 -12.04 51.21
C ALA A 11 28.13 -12.84 50.81
N ALA A 12 27.96 -13.97 50.20
CA ALA A 12 29.03 -14.71 49.54
C ALA A 12 29.30 -14.09 48.16
N VAL A 13 30.45 -13.46 48.01
CA VAL A 13 30.96 -12.96 46.73
C VAL A 13 31.54 -14.14 45.97
N LEU A 14 30.84 -14.62 44.96
CA LEU A 14 31.36 -15.56 43.98
C LEU A 14 32.00 -14.73 42.85
N VAL A 15 33.36 -14.75 42.83
CA VAL A 15 34.13 -14.23 41.68
C VAL A 15 34.06 -15.28 40.58
N GLY A 16 33.15 -15.08 39.65
CA GLY A 16 33.07 -15.86 38.41
C GLY A 16 33.90 -15.17 37.32
N THR A 17 34.98 -15.81 36.90
CA THR A 17 35.76 -15.43 35.72
C THR A 17 34.87 -15.58 34.47
N VAL A 18 34.43 -14.45 33.91
CA VAL A 18 33.73 -14.41 32.62
C VAL A 18 34.79 -14.55 31.52
N VAL A 19 34.87 -15.73 30.91
CA VAL A 19 35.57 -15.92 29.65
C VAL A 19 34.68 -15.30 28.56
N ALA A 20 35.09 -14.14 28.06
CA ALA A 20 34.47 -13.48 26.95
C ALA A 20 34.75 -14.27 25.65
N GLY A 21 33.94 -15.28 25.37
CA GLY A 21 33.87 -15.92 24.09
C GLY A 21 32.98 -15.06 23.16
N SER A 22 33.62 -14.28 22.28
CA SER A 22 32.92 -13.54 21.23
C SER A 22 32.33 -14.53 20.23
N PHE A 23 31.09 -14.96 20.44
CA PHE A 23 30.29 -15.61 19.39
C PHE A 23 29.76 -14.54 18.46
N THR A 24 30.56 -14.17 17.47
CA THR A 24 30.09 -13.50 16.29
C THR A 24 29.46 -14.55 15.33
N ALA A 25 28.26 -14.99 15.61
CA ALA A 25 27.50 -15.66 14.61
C ALA A 25 27.15 -14.60 13.51
N PRO A 26 27.50 -14.84 12.24
CA PRO A 26 27.05 -13.94 11.19
C PRO A 26 25.52 -14.03 11.12
N PHE A 27 24.85 -12.97 11.52
CA PHE A 27 23.41 -12.81 11.26
C PHE A 27 23.29 -12.59 9.76
N SER A 28 23.25 -13.69 8.99
CA SER A 28 22.87 -13.60 7.58
C SER A 28 21.38 -13.27 7.56
N VAL A 29 21.08 -11.98 7.42
CA VAL A 29 19.78 -11.56 6.92
C VAL A 29 19.70 -12.12 5.51
N GLN A 30 19.14 -13.32 5.41
CA GLN A 30 18.74 -13.86 4.13
C GLN A 30 17.59 -12.99 3.68
N ALA A 31 17.90 -11.99 2.82
CA ALA A 31 16.89 -11.23 2.15
C ALA A 31 15.92 -12.24 1.56
N ALA A 32 14.65 -12.19 2.00
CA ALA A 32 13.61 -13.00 1.41
C ALA A 32 13.73 -12.78 -0.10
N LYS A 33 13.96 -13.87 -0.83
CA LYS A 33 14.02 -13.85 -2.27
C LYS A 33 12.68 -13.25 -2.69
N LYS A 34 12.68 -11.99 -3.17
CA LYS A 34 11.50 -11.37 -3.75
C LYS A 34 11.12 -12.33 -4.85
N ASP A 35 9.98 -12.98 -4.71
CA ASP A 35 9.44 -13.85 -5.74
C ASP A 35 9.12 -12.93 -6.92
N THR A 36 10.08 -12.82 -7.83
CA THR A 36 9.97 -12.05 -9.06
C THR A 36 9.34 -12.92 -10.13
N THR A 37 8.25 -13.60 -9.80
CA THR A 37 7.39 -14.17 -10.82
C THR A 37 6.93 -12.99 -11.64
N SER A 38 7.45 -12.83 -12.86
CA SER A 38 7.01 -11.74 -13.72
C SER A 38 5.54 -11.98 -14.04
N PHE A 39 4.78 -10.91 -14.21
CA PHE A 39 3.36 -10.99 -14.57
C PHE A 39 3.14 -11.84 -15.86
N GLU A 40 4.14 -11.89 -16.71
CA GLU A 40 4.17 -12.66 -17.97
C GLU A 40 4.23 -14.18 -17.74
N ASP A 41 4.72 -14.63 -16.59
CA ASP A 41 4.85 -16.04 -16.25
C ASP A 41 3.56 -16.67 -15.71
N LEU A 42 2.52 -15.87 -15.48
CA LEU A 42 1.24 -16.32 -14.93
C LEU A 42 0.21 -16.53 -16.04
N ASN A 43 -0.48 -17.68 -16.03
CA ASN A 43 -1.66 -17.86 -16.86
C ASN A 43 -2.89 -17.13 -16.23
N GLN A 44 -3.99 -17.02 -16.99
CA GLN A 44 -5.19 -16.30 -16.57
C GLN A 44 -5.71 -16.75 -15.20
N SER A 45 -5.81 -18.04 -14.95
CA SER A 45 -6.32 -18.58 -13.68
C SER A 45 -5.41 -18.20 -12.52
N GLN A 46 -4.11 -18.26 -12.72
CA GLN A 46 -3.11 -17.88 -11.73
C GLN A 46 -3.15 -16.38 -11.42
N ILE A 47 -3.36 -15.53 -12.44
CA ILE A 47 -3.53 -14.08 -12.25
C ILE A 47 -4.77 -13.80 -11.41
N VAL A 48 -5.91 -14.39 -11.74
CA VAL A 48 -7.17 -14.20 -10.99
C VAL A 48 -7.02 -14.66 -9.54
N GLU A 49 -6.36 -15.79 -9.30
CA GLU A 49 -6.07 -16.29 -7.95
C GLU A 49 -5.12 -15.34 -7.19
N ALA A 50 -4.08 -14.86 -7.85
CA ALA A 50 -3.11 -13.94 -7.26
C ALA A 50 -3.74 -12.57 -6.91
N MET A 51 -4.64 -12.06 -7.76
CA MET A 51 -5.39 -10.83 -7.50
C MET A 51 -6.34 -10.95 -6.31
N GLY A 52 -6.82 -12.16 -6.00
CA GLY A 52 -7.63 -12.48 -4.83
C GLY A 52 -8.83 -11.54 -4.63
N PRO A 53 -9.26 -11.31 -3.36
CA PRO A 53 -10.30 -10.34 -3.09
C PRO A 53 -9.80 -8.92 -3.39
N GLY A 54 -10.60 -8.18 -4.16
CA GLY A 54 -10.33 -6.81 -4.54
C GLY A 54 -11.12 -5.79 -3.75
N TRP A 55 -10.59 -4.58 -3.64
CA TRP A 55 -11.26 -3.42 -3.07
C TRP A 55 -11.45 -2.33 -4.13
N ASN A 56 -12.56 -1.60 -4.08
CA ASN A 56 -12.82 -0.51 -5.02
C ASN A 56 -12.46 0.84 -4.38
N LEU A 57 -11.48 1.51 -4.94
CA LEU A 57 -11.08 2.87 -4.56
C LEU A 57 -12.02 3.87 -5.25
N GLY A 58 -13.29 3.86 -4.83
CA GLY A 58 -14.34 4.65 -5.49
C GLY A 58 -14.64 5.98 -4.79
N ASN A 59 -15.34 6.83 -5.53
CA ASN A 59 -15.78 8.17 -5.14
C ASN A 59 -14.62 9.16 -4.93
N GLN A 60 -13.53 8.97 -5.65
CA GLN A 60 -12.33 9.81 -5.60
C GLN A 60 -11.91 10.28 -7.00
N LEU A 61 -11.04 9.55 -7.71
CA LEU A 61 -10.56 10.00 -9.04
C LEU A 61 -11.65 10.00 -10.13
N GLU A 62 -12.76 9.36 -9.89
CA GLU A 62 -13.95 9.43 -10.76
C GLU A 62 -15.01 10.41 -10.25
N SER A 63 -14.79 11.08 -9.13
CA SER A 63 -15.76 12.03 -8.60
C SER A 63 -15.77 13.31 -9.42
N VAL A 64 -16.96 13.69 -9.93
CA VAL A 64 -17.15 14.77 -10.88
C VAL A 64 -18.16 15.78 -10.36
N THR A 65 -17.82 17.07 -10.41
CA THR A 65 -18.74 18.19 -10.20
C THR A 65 -18.62 19.12 -11.40
N ASP A 66 -19.75 19.50 -12.00
CA ASP A 66 -19.79 20.36 -13.20
C ASP A 66 -18.89 19.82 -14.35
N ASN A 67 -18.87 18.49 -14.52
CA ASN A 67 -18.04 17.76 -15.46
C ASN A 67 -16.53 17.84 -15.20
N VAL A 68 -16.08 18.40 -14.07
CA VAL A 68 -14.67 18.46 -13.71
C VAL A 68 -14.36 17.37 -12.68
N PRO A 69 -13.48 16.40 -13.01
CA PRO A 69 -13.06 15.40 -12.05
C PRO A 69 -12.04 16.00 -11.09
N GLU A 70 -12.33 15.82 -9.80
CA GLU A 70 -11.46 16.18 -8.69
C GLU A 70 -11.64 15.17 -7.55
N GLU A 71 -10.56 14.76 -6.96
CA GLU A 71 -10.49 13.64 -6.03
C GLU A 71 -11.40 13.80 -4.79
N THR A 72 -11.75 15.03 -4.44
CA THR A 72 -12.52 15.35 -3.23
C THR A 72 -13.94 15.85 -3.49
N ASN A 73 -14.39 15.85 -4.74
CA ASN A 73 -15.68 16.43 -5.13
C ASN A 73 -16.88 15.87 -4.35
N TRP A 74 -16.84 14.60 -4.00
CA TRP A 74 -17.95 13.94 -3.31
C TRP A 74 -17.69 13.77 -1.81
N GLY A 75 -16.76 14.56 -1.24
CA GLY A 75 -16.51 14.64 0.19
C GLY A 75 -15.53 13.61 0.74
N ASN A 76 -14.94 12.78 -0.11
CA ASN A 76 -13.87 11.90 0.32
C ASN A 76 -12.54 12.67 0.49
N PRO A 77 -11.67 12.27 1.42
CA PRO A 77 -10.34 12.84 1.53
C PRO A 77 -9.44 12.41 0.37
N VAL A 78 -8.37 13.14 0.14
CA VAL A 78 -7.32 12.78 -0.82
C VAL A 78 -6.77 11.39 -0.50
N ILE A 79 -6.57 10.57 -1.54
CA ILE A 79 -5.96 9.24 -1.43
C ILE A 79 -4.54 9.37 -0.88
N THR A 80 -4.22 8.58 0.11
CA THR A 80 -2.88 8.52 0.70
C THR A 80 -2.32 7.12 0.63
N GLU A 81 -1.00 7.00 0.60
CA GLU A 81 -0.35 5.68 0.70
C GLU A 81 -0.78 4.92 1.96
N LYS A 82 -1.04 5.64 3.06
CA LYS A 82 -1.52 5.04 4.31
C LYS A 82 -2.89 4.36 4.15
N LEU A 83 -3.80 4.94 3.35
CA LEU A 83 -5.07 4.28 3.02
C LEU A 83 -4.82 2.96 2.30
N ILE A 84 -3.95 2.97 1.29
CA ILE A 84 -3.60 1.77 0.52
C ILE A 84 -2.96 0.70 1.42
N GLN A 85 -2.08 1.09 2.33
CA GLN A 85 -1.51 0.19 3.34
C GLN A 85 -2.57 -0.43 4.25
N SER A 86 -3.59 0.35 4.63
CA SER A 86 -4.71 -0.17 5.44
C SER A 86 -5.55 -1.19 4.68
N VAL A 87 -5.79 -0.96 3.38
CA VAL A 87 -6.47 -1.91 2.50
C VAL A 87 -5.67 -3.22 2.38
N LYS A 88 -4.35 -3.12 2.19
CA LYS A 88 -3.45 -4.28 2.19
C LYS A 88 -3.50 -5.06 3.51
N ALA A 89 -3.43 -4.35 4.63
CA ALA A 89 -3.49 -4.93 5.97
C ALA A 89 -4.82 -5.63 6.26
N ALA A 90 -5.91 -5.17 5.64
CA ALA A 90 -7.22 -5.82 5.70
C ALA A 90 -7.32 -7.13 4.87
N GLY A 91 -6.26 -7.49 4.14
CA GLY A 91 -6.18 -8.75 3.40
C GLY A 91 -6.56 -8.67 1.93
N PHE A 92 -6.86 -7.49 1.40
CA PHE A 92 -7.08 -7.30 -0.03
C PHE A 92 -5.77 -7.47 -0.81
N LYS A 93 -5.87 -7.99 -2.03
CA LYS A 93 -4.71 -8.22 -2.91
C LYS A 93 -4.75 -7.38 -4.18
N SER A 94 -5.91 -6.81 -4.51
CA SER A 94 -6.10 -5.94 -5.67
C SER A 94 -6.95 -4.74 -5.33
N ILE A 95 -6.72 -3.63 -6.05
CA ILE A 95 -7.50 -2.41 -5.96
C ILE A 95 -7.94 -2.02 -7.36
N ARG A 96 -9.26 -1.79 -7.53
CA ARG A 96 -9.78 -1.15 -8.71
C ARG A 96 -9.82 0.35 -8.49
N ILE A 97 -9.23 1.09 -9.43
CA ILE A 97 -9.10 2.54 -9.42
C ILE A 97 -9.95 3.11 -10.57
N PRO A 98 -11.20 3.48 -10.34
CA PRO A 98 -12.00 4.18 -11.34
C PRO A 98 -11.47 5.61 -11.49
N VAL A 99 -11.36 6.08 -12.74
CA VAL A 99 -10.82 7.41 -13.06
C VAL A 99 -11.71 8.06 -14.12
N SER A 100 -12.13 9.29 -13.89
CA SER A 100 -12.75 10.13 -14.92
C SER A 100 -11.68 11.00 -15.58
N TYR A 101 -11.74 11.10 -16.90
CA TYR A 101 -10.88 11.97 -17.69
C TYR A 101 -11.67 13.11 -18.34
N PHE A 102 -12.99 13.17 -18.11
CA PHE A 102 -13.85 14.22 -18.63
C PHE A 102 -13.30 15.60 -18.22
N ALA A 103 -13.31 16.57 -19.13
CA ALA A 103 -12.70 17.89 -18.96
C ALA A 103 -11.19 17.92 -18.58
N LYS A 104 -10.53 16.77 -18.58
CA LYS A 104 -9.06 16.67 -18.47
C LYS A 104 -8.42 16.35 -19.82
N ILE A 105 -9.23 16.23 -20.87
CA ILE A 105 -8.78 16.03 -22.26
C ILE A 105 -8.88 17.36 -22.99
N ASP A 106 -7.79 17.75 -23.63
CA ASP A 106 -7.71 18.97 -24.45
C ASP A 106 -8.14 18.64 -25.89
N ASP A 107 -9.37 18.98 -26.26
CA ASP A 107 -9.93 18.69 -27.58
C ASP A 107 -9.22 19.47 -28.69
N ASP A 108 -8.59 20.59 -28.37
CA ASP A 108 -7.89 21.46 -29.35
C ASP A 108 -6.46 20.97 -29.63
N LYS A 109 -5.97 19.99 -28.87
CA LYS A 109 -4.58 19.54 -28.94
C LYS A 109 -4.43 18.01 -28.99
N ASP A 110 -4.92 17.42 -30.04
CA ASP A 110 -4.78 15.97 -30.29
C ASP A 110 -5.31 15.08 -29.14
N TYR A 111 -6.32 15.55 -28.42
CA TYR A 111 -6.94 14.83 -27.29
C TYR A 111 -5.94 14.49 -26.17
N THR A 112 -4.99 15.39 -25.92
CA THR A 112 -4.00 15.21 -24.87
C THR A 112 -4.65 15.30 -23.50
N ILE A 113 -4.35 14.34 -22.62
CA ILE A 113 -4.82 14.35 -21.23
C ILE A 113 -3.93 15.27 -20.40
N ASP A 114 -4.52 16.03 -19.49
CA ASP A 114 -3.79 16.89 -18.53
C ASP A 114 -2.71 16.08 -17.79
N SER A 115 -1.46 16.50 -17.92
CA SER A 115 -0.32 15.78 -17.38
C SER A 115 -0.33 15.70 -15.86
N LYS A 116 -0.82 16.75 -15.16
CA LYS A 116 -0.91 16.74 -13.69
C LYS A 116 -1.94 15.73 -13.20
N TRP A 117 -3.02 15.56 -13.97
CA TRP A 117 -4.01 14.54 -13.67
C TRP A 117 -3.44 13.14 -13.87
N LEU A 118 -2.70 12.92 -14.96
CA LEU A 118 -1.99 11.65 -15.18
C LEU A 118 -0.95 11.37 -14.11
N ASP A 119 -0.16 12.38 -13.70
CA ASP A 119 0.82 12.26 -12.62
C ASP A 119 0.13 11.82 -11.31
N ARG A 120 -1.07 12.37 -11.02
CA ARG A 120 -1.84 11.98 -9.84
C ARG A 120 -2.35 10.54 -9.93
N VAL A 121 -2.87 10.13 -11.08
CA VAL A 121 -3.28 8.75 -11.32
C VAL A 121 -2.10 7.80 -11.14
N GLN A 122 -0.94 8.15 -11.72
CA GLN A 122 0.29 7.37 -11.58
C GLN A 122 0.72 7.24 -10.11
N GLU A 123 0.69 8.34 -9.35
CA GLU A 123 1.04 8.32 -7.93
C GLU A 123 0.17 7.33 -7.14
N VAL A 124 -1.13 7.29 -7.41
CA VAL A 124 -2.05 6.36 -6.74
C VAL A 124 -1.77 4.91 -7.14
N VAL A 125 -1.44 4.67 -8.40
CA VAL A 125 -1.00 3.35 -8.88
C VAL A 125 0.30 2.93 -8.19
N ASP A 126 1.25 3.84 -8.08
CA ASP A 126 2.54 3.59 -7.43
C ASP A 126 2.37 3.23 -5.95
N TYR A 127 1.40 3.84 -5.25
CA TYR A 127 1.04 3.41 -3.89
C TYR A 127 0.59 1.95 -3.85
N CYS A 128 -0.18 1.49 -4.84
CA CYS A 128 -0.61 0.10 -4.91
C CYS A 128 0.56 -0.84 -5.17
N ILE A 129 1.38 -0.55 -6.18
CA ILE A 129 2.52 -1.38 -6.58
C ILE A 129 3.56 -1.46 -5.45
N LYS A 130 3.88 -0.33 -4.81
CA LYS A 130 4.81 -0.27 -3.68
C LYS A 130 4.38 -1.12 -2.48
N ASN A 131 3.06 -1.33 -2.34
CA ASN A 131 2.47 -2.14 -1.28
C ASN A 131 2.08 -3.55 -1.73
N ASP A 132 2.64 -4.04 -2.84
CA ASP A 132 2.39 -5.37 -3.41
C ASP A 132 0.89 -5.65 -3.63
N LEU A 133 0.16 -4.68 -4.21
CA LEU A 133 -1.24 -4.82 -4.63
C LEU A 133 -1.33 -4.74 -6.15
N TYR A 134 -2.18 -5.56 -6.73
CA TYR A 134 -2.57 -5.41 -8.13
C TYR A 134 -3.44 -4.16 -8.29
N ALA A 135 -3.13 -3.32 -9.27
CA ALA A 135 -3.91 -2.14 -9.61
C ALA A 135 -4.69 -2.38 -10.91
N VAL A 136 -5.98 -2.11 -10.90
CA VAL A 136 -6.85 -2.17 -12.08
C VAL A 136 -7.43 -0.78 -12.32
N ILE A 137 -6.90 -0.07 -13.32
CA ILE A 137 -7.41 1.24 -13.71
C ILE A 137 -8.51 1.05 -14.74
N ASN A 138 -9.58 1.82 -14.63
CA ASN A 138 -10.59 1.89 -15.68
C ASN A 138 -11.12 3.31 -15.87
N ILE A 139 -11.48 3.64 -17.12
CA ILE A 139 -12.23 4.84 -17.43
C ILE A 139 -13.62 4.69 -16.83
N HIS A 140 -14.08 5.68 -16.06
CA HIS A 140 -15.32 5.59 -15.32
C HIS A 140 -16.14 6.89 -15.41
N GLY A 141 -17.42 6.75 -15.74
CA GLY A 141 -18.34 7.88 -15.84
C GLY A 141 -18.31 8.62 -17.19
N ASP A 142 -17.17 8.65 -17.87
CA ASP A 142 -16.98 9.40 -19.12
C ASP A 142 -17.83 8.84 -20.27
N GLY A 143 -18.09 7.53 -20.23
CA GLY A 143 -18.84 6.83 -21.29
C GLY A 143 -20.30 7.25 -21.45
N TYR A 144 -20.92 7.80 -20.43
CA TYR A 144 -22.31 8.25 -20.51
C TYR A 144 -22.49 9.46 -21.44
N ASN A 145 -21.45 10.25 -21.65
CA ASN A 145 -21.49 11.46 -22.47
C ASN A 145 -20.72 11.35 -23.78
N THR A 146 -19.88 10.33 -23.94
CA THR A 146 -18.91 10.25 -25.05
C THR A 146 -19.03 9.00 -25.92
N ILE A 147 -19.72 7.96 -25.47
CA ILE A 147 -19.92 6.71 -26.23
C ILE A 147 -21.39 6.63 -26.63
N ASN A 148 -21.75 7.32 -27.70
CA ASN A 148 -23.02 7.20 -28.45
C ASN A 148 -22.74 6.73 -29.87
#